data_a2166c86793ed28da2a83d1f91ffbdba
#
_entry.id   a2166c86793ed28da2a83d1f91ffbdba
#
_cell.length_a   1.000
_cell.length_b   1.000
_cell.length_c   1.000
_cell.angle_alpha   90.00
_cell.angle_beta   90.00
_cell.angle_gamma   90.00
#
_symmetry.space_group_name_H-M   'P 1'
#
loop_
_entity.id
_entity.type
_entity.pdbx_description
1 polymer ?
#
loop_
_entity_poly.entity_id
_entity_poly.type
_entity_poly.pdbx_seq_one_letter_code
_entity_poly.pdbx_strand_id
1 'polypeptide(L)'
;MGAIDMFNDFVKLIESESLPVEAVAIADGDAIIAERHFVPDQDRNIYSHTKSYVSTAIGIAIEDGLLSLDSRLVDSFPEYVPSDAQLELGQITLRHLLTMSSGFNHAYLMNPDRRSGVGAPDYLRYMFSRRVEVEPGSTFCYSSADSDLAGRMLEQAAGMRLGEYLY
;
A
#
# COMPACT_ATOMS: atom_id res chain seq x y z
N MET A 1 -22.37 -15.49 -23.22
CA MET A 1 -21.29 -14.61 -23.70
C MET A 1 -20.03 -15.04 -22.96
N GLY A 2 -19.02 -15.53 -23.68
CA GLY A 2 -17.78 -16.00 -23.08
C GLY A 2 -16.86 -14.83 -22.67
N ALA A 3 -15.85 -15.11 -21.84
CA ALA A 3 -14.87 -14.10 -21.40
C ALA A 3 -14.18 -13.41 -22.58
N ILE A 4 -13.86 -14.16 -23.64
CA ILE A 4 -13.25 -13.62 -24.87
C ILE A 4 -14.22 -12.69 -25.63
N ASP A 5 -15.51 -13.00 -25.69
CA ASP A 5 -16.50 -12.13 -26.33
C ASP A 5 -16.61 -10.81 -25.57
N MET A 6 -16.69 -10.87 -24.23
CA MET A 6 -16.68 -9.68 -23.36
C MET A 6 -15.42 -8.84 -23.56
N PHE A 7 -14.25 -9.48 -23.63
CA PHE A 7 -12.98 -8.80 -23.87
C PHE A 7 -13.00 -8.05 -25.21
N ASN A 8 -13.42 -8.72 -26.29
CA ASN A 8 -13.50 -8.11 -27.61
C ASN A 8 -14.46 -6.93 -27.66
N ASP A 9 -15.60 -7.01 -26.97
CA ASP A 9 -16.56 -5.90 -26.91
C ASP A 9 -16.02 -4.75 -26.06
N PHE A 10 -15.28 -5.04 -24.97
CA PHE A 10 -14.60 -4.02 -24.20
C PHE A 10 -13.49 -3.31 -25.00
N VAL A 11 -12.70 -4.05 -25.77
CA VAL A 11 -11.68 -3.47 -26.67
C VAL A 11 -12.32 -2.53 -27.68
N LYS A 12 -13.43 -2.95 -28.34
CA LYS A 12 -14.18 -2.08 -29.27
C LYS A 12 -14.68 -0.81 -28.58
N LEU A 13 -15.18 -0.92 -27.35
CA LEU A 13 -15.65 0.24 -26.59
C LEU A 13 -14.50 1.22 -26.32
N ILE A 14 -13.32 0.73 -25.89
CA ILE A 14 -12.13 1.56 -25.68
C ILE A 14 -11.78 2.33 -26.95
N GLU A 15 -11.76 1.66 -28.10
CA GLU A 15 -11.42 2.27 -29.38
C GLU A 15 -12.49 3.27 -29.86
N SER A 16 -13.78 2.91 -29.76
CA SER A 16 -14.88 3.76 -30.22
C SER A 16 -15.07 5.04 -29.42
N GLU A 17 -14.86 4.94 -28.10
CA GLU A 17 -14.99 6.07 -27.17
C GLU A 17 -13.66 6.80 -26.92
N SER A 18 -12.58 6.36 -27.58
CA SER A 18 -11.24 6.92 -27.39
C SER A 18 -10.82 6.99 -25.91
N LEU A 19 -11.10 5.92 -25.16
CA LEU A 19 -10.79 5.87 -23.74
C LEU A 19 -9.26 5.83 -23.54
N PRO A 20 -8.72 6.54 -22.51
CA PRO A 20 -7.28 6.59 -22.25
C PRO A 20 -6.77 5.32 -21.55
N VAL A 21 -7.02 4.17 -22.19
CA VAL A 21 -6.56 2.85 -21.72
C VAL A 21 -5.31 2.47 -22.52
N GLU A 22 -4.24 2.11 -21.83
CA GLU A 22 -2.96 1.78 -22.46
C GLU A 22 -2.80 0.28 -22.71
N ALA A 23 -3.31 -0.54 -21.80
CA ALA A 23 -3.35 -1.99 -21.97
C ALA A 23 -4.50 -2.58 -21.14
N VAL A 24 -4.97 -3.76 -21.56
CA VAL A 24 -5.95 -4.56 -20.85
C VAL A 24 -5.61 -6.04 -20.96
N ALA A 25 -5.78 -6.78 -19.88
CA ALA A 25 -5.61 -8.22 -19.86
C ALA A 25 -6.74 -8.87 -19.05
N ILE A 26 -7.10 -10.09 -19.42
CA ILE A 26 -7.95 -10.96 -18.60
C ILE A 26 -7.12 -12.19 -18.19
N ALA A 27 -7.12 -12.48 -16.90
CA ALA A 27 -6.54 -13.70 -16.36
C ALA A 27 -7.65 -14.64 -15.85
N ASP A 28 -7.41 -15.94 -15.96
CA ASP A 28 -8.21 -17.00 -15.34
C ASP A 28 -7.25 -17.96 -14.66
N GLY A 29 -7.27 -17.99 -13.33
CA GLY A 29 -6.22 -18.63 -12.56
C GLY A 29 -4.84 -18.05 -12.90
N ASP A 30 -3.89 -18.90 -13.23
CA ASP A 30 -2.51 -18.53 -13.55
C ASP A 30 -2.29 -18.19 -15.04
N ALA A 31 -3.34 -18.20 -15.86
CA ALA A 31 -3.25 -17.99 -17.30
C ALA A 31 -3.83 -16.63 -17.73
N ILE A 32 -3.06 -15.88 -18.52
CA ILE A 32 -3.61 -14.75 -19.28
C ILE A 32 -4.33 -15.32 -20.49
N ILE A 33 -5.66 -15.16 -20.53
CA ILE A 33 -6.51 -15.72 -21.59
C ILE A 33 -6.79 -14.72 -22.71
N ALA A 34 -6.63 -13.42 -22.47
CA ALA A 34 -6.72 -12.37 -23.47
C ALA A 34 -5.91 -11.14 -23.03
N GLU A 35 -5.25 -10.50 -24.00
CA GLU A 35 -4.44 -9.30 -23.77
C GLU A 35 -4.48 -8.37 -24.98
N ARG A 36 -4.48 -7.06 -24.75
CA ARG A 36 -4.38 -6.02 -25.78
C ARG A 36 -3.61 -4.82 -25.26
N HIS A 37 -2.56 -4.41 -25.99
CA HIS A 37 -1.84 -3.16 -25.80
C HIS A 37 -2.30 -2.14 -26.85
N PHE A 38 -2.65 -0.93 -26.43
CA PHE A 38 -3.04 0.20 -27.30
C PHE A 38 -1.86 1.15 -27.53
N VAL A 39 -0.84 1.05 -26.71
CA VAL A 39 0.43 1.79 -26.83
C VAL A 39 1.60 0.82 -26.63
N PRO A 40 2.83 1.17 -27.05
CA PRO A 40 4.01 0.36 -26.76
C PRO A 40 4.18 0.13 -25.27
N ASP A 41 4.60 -1.08 -24.91
CA ASP A 41 4.89 -1.41 -23.51
C ASP A 41 6.09 -0.61 -23.03
N GLN A 42 5.99 -0.08 -21.80
CA GLN A 42 7.02 0.72 -21.14
C GLN A 42 6.79 0.75 -19.63
N ASP A 43 7.85 0.99 -18.88
CA ASP A 43 7.76 1.16 -17.43
C ASP A 43 6.89 2.37 -17.08
N ARG A 44 6.00 2.18 -16.11
CA ARG A 44 5.06 3.19 -15.64
C ARG A 44 5.05 3.31 -14.14
N ASN A 45 4.81 4.53 -13.67
CA ASN A 45 4.51 4.72 -12.26
C ASN A 45 3.10 4.18 -11.95
N ILE A 46 3.03 3.15 -11.14
CA ILE A 46 1.76 2.48 -10.78
C ILE A 46 1.06 3.16 -9.59
N TYR A 47 1.63 4.23 -9.04
CA TYR A 47 1.03 5.00 -7.94
C TYR A 47 0.49 4.11 -6.81
N SER A 48 -0.80 4.28 -6.46
CA SER A 48 -1.44 3.54 -5.36
C SER A 48 -1.63 2.05 -5.61
N HIS A 49 -1.46 1.57 -6.83
CA HIS A 49 -1.41 0.12 -7.09
C HIS A 49 -0.27 -0.56 -6.31
N THR A 50 0.80 0.19 -5.99
CA THR A 50 1.87 -0.24 -5.07
C THR A 50 1.33 -0.81 -3.75
N LYS A 51 0.19 -0.30 -3.24
CA LYS A 51 -0.42 -0.79 -1.99
C LYS A 51 -0.86 -2.25 -2.08
N SER A 52 -1.27 -2.71 -3.26
CA SER A 52 -1.61 -4.12 -3.50
C SER A 52 -0.37 -5.01 -3.37
N TYR A 53 0.78 -4.57 -3.90
CA TYR A 53 2.05 -5.30 -3.73
C TYR A 53 2.49 -5.34 -2.27
N VAL A 54 2.40 -4.21 -1.55
CA VAL A 54 2.69 -4.16 -0.11
C VAL A 54 1.80 -5.13 0.66
N SER A 55 0.50 -5.11 0.39
CA SER A 55 -0.47 -5.99 1.05
C SER A 55 -0.19 -7.48 0.76
N THR A 56 0.15 -7.82 -0.48
CA THR A 56 0.51 -9.19 -0.87
C THR A 56 1.79 -9.66 -0.16
N ALA A 57 2.84 -8.83 -0.17
CA ALA A 57 4.10 -9.13 0.51
C ALA A 57 3.88 -9.35 2.02
N ILE A 58 3.05 -8.52 2.65
CA ILE A 58 2.69 -8.68 4.07
C ILE A 58 1.92 -9.98 4.30
N GLY A 59 1.03 -10.37 3.37
CA GLY A 59 0.33 -11.66 3.44
C GLY A 59 1.29 -12.85 3.45
N ILE A 60 2.31 -12.83 2.57
CA ILE A 60 3.38 -13.82 2.53
C ILE A 60 4.17 -13.82 3.86
N ALA A 61 4.56 -12.64 4.35
CA ALA A 61 5.30 -12.52 5.61
C ALA A 61 4.52 -13.03 6.83
N ILE A 62 3.19 -12.93 6.81
CA ILE A 62 2.33 -13.52 7.84
C ILE A 62 2.32 -15.04 7.73
N GLU A 63 2.25 -15.59 6.52
CA GLU A 63 2.33 -17.05 6.29
C GLU A 63 3.69 -17.61 6.73
N ASP A 64 4.79 -16.87 6.49
CA ASP A 64 6.14 -17.18 6.93
C ASP A 64 6.36 -17.00 8.45
N GLY A 65 5.38 -16.46 9.18
CA GLY A 65 5.45 -16.26 10.62
C GLY A 65 6.30 -15.05 11.05
N LEU A 66 6.68 -14.17 10.11
CA LEU A 66 7.50 -12.96 10.38
C LEU A 66 6.67 -11.85 11.01
N LEU A 67 5.39 -11.75 10.66
CA LEU A 67 4.45 -10.75 11.13
C LEU A 67 3.10 -11.39 11.48
N SER A 68 2.27 -10.63 12.17
CA SER A 68 0.83 -10.91 12.31
C SER A 68 0.04 -9.63 12.11
N LEU A 69 -1.26 -9.74 11.84
CA LEU A 69 -2.13 -8.56 11.77
C LEU A 69 -2.17 -7.76 13.09
N ASP A 70 -1.85 -8.41 14.20
CA ASP A 70 -1.82 -7.80 15.53
C ASP A 70 -0.42 -7.31 15.94
N SER A 71 0.60 -7.45 15.06
CA SER A 71 1.92 -6.85 15.27
C SER A 71 1.79 -5.35 15.41
N ARG A 72 2.34 -4.79 16.53
CA ARG A 72 2.21 -3.36 16.83
C ARG A 72 3.31 -2.55 16.16
N LEU A 73 2.94 -1.35 15.68
CA LEU A 73 3.87 -0.43 15.05
C LEU A 73 5.05 -0.07 15.97
N VAL A 74 4.77 0.21 17.24
CA VAL A 74 5.79 0.60 18.23
C VAL A 74 6.78 -0.51 18.55
N ASP A 75 6.38 -1.77 18.44
CA ASP A 75 7.28 -2.91 18.69
C ASP A 75 8.27 -3.12 17.53
N SER A 76 7.88 -2.71 16.32
CA SER A 76 8.77 -2.75 15.15
C SER A 76 9.83 -1.63 15.17
N PHE A 77 9.53 -0.50 15.82
CA PHE A 77 10.38 0.69 15.81
C PHE A 77 10.46 1.36 17.19
N PRO A 78 10.94 0.65 18.23
CA PRO A 78 10.96 1.16 19.60
C PRO A 78 11.83 2.43 19.75
N GLU A 79 12.87 2.60 18.92
CA GLU A 79 13.75 3.76 18.92
C GLU A 79 13.11 5.05 18.42
N TYR A 80 11.97 4.95 17.73
CA TYR A 80 11.21 6.10 17.22
C TYR A 80 10.11 6.55 18.17
N VAL A 81 9.77 5.74 19.18
CA VAL A 81 8.69 6.05 20.14
C VAL A 81 9.10 7.25 21.00
N PRO A 82 8.37 8.39 20.95
CA PRO A 82 8.65 9.52 21.82
C PRO A 82 8.48 9.15 23.31
N SER A 83 9.27 9.75 24.19
CA SER A 83 9.16 9.53 25.63
C SER A 83 7.82 9.95 26.24
N ASP A 84 7.13 10.87 25.57
CA ASP A 84 5.79 11.40 25.88
C ASP A 84 4.72 10.88 24.91
N ALA A 85 4.96 9.72 24.29
CA ALA A 85 4.04 9.13 23.32
C ALA A 85 2.65 8.93 23.92
N GLN A 86 1.64 9.21 23.09
CA GLN A 86 0.25 8.92 23.41
C GLN A 86 0.02 7.40 23.52
N LEU A 87 -0.88 6.98 24.40
CA LEU A 87 -1.25 5.56 24.55
C LEU A 87 -1.78 4.96 23.25
N GLU A 88 -2.52 5.74 22.49
CA GLU A 88 -3.11 5.35 21.20
C GLU A 88 -2.06 4.97 20.15
N LEU A 89 -0.88 5.60 20.17
CA LEU A 89 0.24 5.22 19.30
C LEU A 89 0.66 3.75 19.54
N GLY A 90 0.68 3.33 20.81
CA GLY A 90 0.97 1.96 21.21
C GLY A 90 -0.10 0.93 20.79
N GLN A 91 -1.28 1.39 20.38
CA GLN A 91 -2.40 0.53 19.96
C GLN A 91 -2.43 0.31 18.44
N ILE A 92 -1.63 1.06 17.66
CA ILE A 92 -1.60 0.91 16.20
C ILE A 92 -1.00 -0.44 15.84
N THR A 93 -1.79 -1.26 15.14
CA THR A 93 -1.38 -2.58 14.63
C THR A 93 -1.21 -2.57 13.12
N LEU A 94 -0.57 -3.61 12.58
CA LEU A 94 -0.47 -3.84 11.14
C LEU A 94 -1.83 -3.88 10.47
N ARG A 95 -2.85 -4.46 11.15
CA ARG A 95 -4.25 -4.44 10.69
C ARG A 95 -4.76 -3.01 10.47
N HIS A 96 -4.55 -2.12 11.43
CA HIS A 96 -4.99 -0.73 11.35
C HIS A 96 -4.33 0.01 10.18
N LEU A 97 -3.05 -0.25 9.92
CA LEU A 97 -2.32 0.32 8.78
C LEU A 97 -2.88 -0.21 7.44
N LEU A 98 -3.08 -1.53 7.33
CA LEU A 98 -3.60 -2.14 6.10
C LEU A 98 -5.05 -1.74 5.80
N THR A 99 -5.83 -1.45 6.83
CA THR A 99 -7.23 -1.00 6.67
C THR A 99 -7.38 0.53 6.64
N MET A 100 -6.25 1.28 6.60
CA MET A 100 -6.28 2.75 6.60
C MET A 100 -7.06 3.35 7.78
N SER A 101 -6.89 2.74 8.97
CA SER A 101 -7.58 3.12 10.20
C SER A 101 -6.61 3.30 11.36
N SER A 102 -5.40 3.75 11.10
CA SER A 102 -4.34 3.95 12.11
C SER A 102 -4.70 4.94 13.23
N GLY A 103 -5.68 5.81 12.99
CA GLY A 103 -6.09 6.84 13.94
C GLY A 103 -5.39 8.18 13.76
N PHE A 104 -4.42 8.30 12.85
CA PHE A 104 -3.83 9.61 12.52
C PHE A 104 -4.84 10.58 11.91
N ASN A 105 -5.93 10.06 11.35
CA ASN A 105 -7.08 10.79 10.82
C ASN A 105 -6.74 11.93 9.83
N HIS A 106 -5.58 11.80 9.15
CA HIS A 106 -5.12 12.74 8.13
C HIS A 106 -4.42 12.00 6.98
N ALA A 107 -4.59 12.51 5.77
CA ALA A 107 -3.99 11.93 4.54
C ALA A 107 -2.49 12.28 4.43
N TYR A 108 -1.66 11.74 5.32
CA TYR A 108 -0.22 11.98 5.35
C TYR A 108 0.52 11.33 4.18
N LEU A 109 1.64 11.94 3.82
CA LEU A 109 2.60 11.48 2.81
C LEU A 109 1.97 11.25 1.42
N MET A 110 0.91 11.97 1.11
CA MET A 110 0.32 12.00 -0.22
C MET A 110 1.28 12.67 -1.22
N ASN A 111 1.01 12.57 -2.52
CA ASN A 111 1.89 13.12 -3.54
C ASN A 111 2.31 14.59 -3.31
N PRO A 112 1.41 15.53 -2.92
CA PRO A 112 1.80 16.89 -2.62
C PRO A 112 2.83 16.98 -1.49
N ASP A 113 2.62 16.24 -0.39
CA ASP A 113 3.53 16.22 0.76
C ASP A 113 4.92 15.77 0.35
N ARG A 114 5.01 14.62 -0.36
CA ARG A 114 6.28 14.05 -0.78
C ARG A 114 7.02 14.93 -1.78
N ARG A 115 6.31 15.58 -2.71
CA ARG A 115 6.90 16.54 -3.64
C ARG A 115 7.46 17.78 -2.92
N SER A 116 6.86 18.17 -1.81
CA SER A 116 7.30 19.30 -0.98
C SER A 116 8.33 18.89 0.08
N GLY A 117 8.74 17.62 0.13
CA GLY A 117 9.71 17.11 1.09
C GLY A 117 9.18 16.99 2.52
N VAL A 118 7.86 16.98 2.72
CA VAL A 118 7.26 16.80 4.04
C VAL A 118 7.66 15.44 4.61
N GLY A 119 8.23 15.44 5.81
CA GLY A 119 8.72 14.25 6.51
C GLY A 119 10.08 13.73 6.06
N ALA A 120 10.65 14.27 4.96
CA ALA A 120 11.96 13.85 4.50
C ALA A 120 13.09 14.41 5.40
N PRO A 121 14.21 13.68 5.55
CA PRO A 121 14.49 12.37 4.92
C PRO A 121 13.96 11.17 5.73
N ASP A 122 13.41 11.37 6.93
CA ASP A 122 13.04 10.31 7.88
C ASP A 122 11.51 10.30 8.11
N TYR A 123 10.80 9.57 7.26
CA TYR A 123 9.35 9.44 7.34
C TYR A 123 8.87 8.71 8.61
N LEU A 124 9.67 7.79 9.17
CA LEU A 124 9.34 7.14 10.45
C LEU A 124 9.31 8.17 11.57
N ARG A 125 10.40 8.92 11.73
CA ARG A 125 10.48 9.98 12.74
C ARG A 125 9.37 11.00 12.59
N TYR A 126 9.07 11.39 11.35
CA TYR A 126 7.97 12.30 11.06
C TYR A 126 6.64 11.72 11.53
N MET A 127 6.32 10.48 11.18
CA MET A 127 5.04 9.87 11.55
C MET A 127 4.93 9.62 13.05
N PHE A 128 6.00 9.15 13.71
CA PHE A 128 6.00 8.95 15.16
C PHE A 128 5.88 10.28 15.95
N SER A 129 6.16 11.43 15.32
CA SER A 129 5.90 12.76 15.91
C SER A 129 4.46 13.27 15.68
N ARG A 130 3.64 12.55 14.90
CA ARG A 130 2.25 12.95 14.64
C ARG A 130 1.34 12.49 15.77
N ARG A 131 0.29 13.25 15.97
CA ARG A 131 -0.73 12.90 16.94
C ARG A 131 -1.67 11.84 16.38
N VAL A 132 -2.03 10.85 17.19
CA VAL A 132 -3.15 9.95 16.95
C VAL A 132 -4.40 10.70 17.42
N GLU A 133 -5.32 11.01 16.50
CA GLU A 133 -6.45 11.92 16.74
C GLU A 133 -7.73 11.19 17.11
N VAL A 134 -7.86 9.94 16.66
CA VAL A 134 -9.01 9.07 16.92
C VAL A 134 -8.52 7.67 17.31
N GLU A 135 -9.38 6.89 17.94
CA GLU A 135 -9.06 5.52 18.33
C GLU A 135 -8.66 4.67 17.10
N PRO A 136 -7.50 3.98 17.12
CA PRO A 136 -7.11 3.07 16.05
C PRO A 136 -8.18 2.03 15.75
N GLY A 137 -8.52 1.86 14.47
CA GLY A 137 -9.58 0.98 14.01
C GLY A 137 -10.97 1.62 13.93
N SER A 138 -11.18 2.83 14.48
CA SER A 138 -12.50 3.45 14.56
C SER A 138 -12.92 4.20 13.30
N THR A 139 -11.95 4.78 12.56
CA THR A 139 -12.23 5.68 11.43
C THR A 139 -11.32 5.38 10.26
N PHE A 140 -11.88 5.25 9.06
CA PHE A 140 -11.13 5.13 7.81
C PHE A 140 -10.64 6.51 7.37
N CYS A 141 -9.33 6.63 7.12
CA CYS A 141 -8.73 7.81 6.51
C CYS A 141 -7.63 7.37 5.53
N TYR A 142 -7.89 7.52 4.22
CA TYR A 142 -6.93 7.12 3.20
C TYR A 142 -5.62 7.90 3.33
N SER A 143 -4.51 7.19 3.58
CA SER A 143 -3.19 7.76 3.83
C SER A 143 -2.09 6.94 3.16
N SER A 144 -1.15 7.61 2.48
CA SER A 144 0.05 6.93 1.98
C SER A 144 1.02 6.58 3.12
N ALA A 145 0.95 7.26 4.25
CA ALA A 145 1.75 6.96 5.43
C ALA A 145 1.43 5.57 5.98
N ASP A 146 0.15 5.18 6.06
CA ASP A 146 -0.24 3.87 6.59
C ASP A 146 0.39 2.74 5.78
N SER A 147 0.38 2.84 4.45
CA SER A 147 1.03 1.83 3.60
C SER A 147 2.56 1.89 3.64
N ASP A 148 3.18 3.07 3.82
CA ASP A 148 4.62 3.21 4.00
C ASP A 148 5.04 2.56 5.33
N LEU A 149 4.34 2.83 6.43
CA LEU A 149 4.58 2.23 7.74
C LEU A 149 4.43 0.71 7.70
N ALA A 150 3.37 0.19 7.06
CA ALA A 150 3.17 -1.25 6.91
C ALA A 150 4.30 -1.91 6.11
N GLY A 151 4.74 -1.31 5.00
CA GLY A 151 5.88 -1.78 4.22
C GLY A 151 7.17 -1.79 5.03
N ARG A 152 7.42 -0.75 5.84
CA ARG A 152 8.60 -0.70 6.73
C ARG A 152 8.56 -1.72 7.86
N MET A 153 7.39 -2.05 8.40
CA MET A 153 7.25 -3.15 9.36
C MET A 153 7.68 -4.48 8.72
N LEU A 154 7.31 -4.69 7.45
CA LEU A 154 7.78 -5.86 6.70
C LEU A 154 9.30 -5.83 6.50
N GLU A 155 9.86 -4.71 6.02
CA GLU A 155 11.31 -4.58 5.82
C GLU A 155 12.10 -4.84 7.10
N GLN A 156 11.61 -4.35 8.24
CA GLN A 156 12.20 -4.58 9.56
C GLN A 156 12.14 -6.06 9.96
N ALA A 157 11.00 -6.71 9.77
CA ALA A 157 10.81 -8.12 10.13
C ALA A 157 11.60 -9.07 9.22
N ALA A 158 11.67 -8.78 7.94
CA ALA A 158 12.38 -9.60 6.93
C ALA A 158 13.88 -9.32 6.86
N GLY A 159 14.36 -8.18 7.39
CA GLY A 159 15.76 -7.76 7.31
C GLY A 159 16.22 -7.41 5.89
N MET A 160 15.29 -7.14 4.97
CA MET A 160 15.57 -6.79 3.58
C MET A 160 14.53 -5.79 3.05
N ARG A 161 14.82 -5.18 1.89
CA ARG A 161 13.89 -4.21 1.28
C ARG A 161 12.68 -4.92 0.69
N LEU A 162 11.53 -4.24 0.70
CA LEU A 162 10.27 -4.74 0.14
C LEU A 162 10.41 -5.23 -1.31
N GLY A 163 11.16 -4.50 -2.16
CA GLY A 163 11.40 -4.92 -3.55
C GLY A 163 12.21 -6.21 -3.67
N GLU A 164 13.13 -6.46 -2.74
CA GLU A 164 13.92 -7.70 -2.68
C GLU A 164 13.08 -8.87 -2.14
N TYR A 165 12.15 -8.58 -1.23
CA TYR A 165 11.26 -9.59 -0.65
C TYR A 165 10.22 -10.12 -1.65
N LEU A 166 9.86 -9.31 -2.65
CA LEU A 166 8.89 -9.66 -3.69
C LEU A 166 9.50 -10.39 -4.90
N TYR A 167 10.82 -10.55 -4.96
CA TYR A 167 11.55 -11.27 -6.01
C TYR A 167 11.95 -12.67 -5.53
#